data_c6c7149bc1ae9b9796646eec175c2c65
#
_entry.id   c6c7149bc1ae9b9796646eec175c2c65
#
_cell.length_a   1.000
_cell.length_b   1.000
_cell.length_c   1.000
_cell.angle_alpha   90.00
_cell.angle_beta   90.00
_cell.angle_gamma   90.00
#
_symmetry.space_group_name_H-M   'P 1'
#
loop_
_entity.id
_entity.type
_entity.pdbx_description
1 polymer ?
#
loop_
_entity_poly.entity_id
_entity_poly.type
_entity_poly.pdbx_seq_one_letter_code
_entity_poly.pdbx_strand_id
1 'polypeptide(L)'
;KDGAYLINTSRQDIIIEDDLLEAVKEKNIRVGIDVFKGEPEGKSGEVSSKLMNNPNIYITHHIGASTEQAQDAVAEETRNIINHFVHSGVIDHWVNRAKITDASYQLVVKHYDKPGVLAAVLDVIRSGNINIEEIENIIFEGGIAACCTMKIQTAVTSDMLKQISENPNVISVSHVEI
;
A
#
# COMPACT_ATOMS: atom_id res chain seq x y z
N LYS A 1 -16.68 -7.24 -19.04
CA LYS A 1 -17.87 -6.57 -19.58
C LYS A 1 -17.68 -6.40 -21.07
N ASP A 2 -18.69 -6.78 -21.88
CA ASP A 2 -18.64 -6.64 -23.31
C ASP A 2 -18.50 -5.17 -23.74
N GLY A 3 -17.71 -4.90 -24.77
CA GLY A 3 -17.43 -3.55 -25.27
C GLY A 3 -16.58 -2.67 -24.33
N ALA A 4 -15.96 -3.23 -23.31
CA ALA A 4 -15.10 -2.48 -22.40
C ALA A 4 -13.83 -1.98 -23.12
N TYR A 5 -13.22 -0.94 -22.53
CA TYR A 5 -11.89 -0.47 -22.91
C TYR A 5 -10.87 -0.96 -21.89
N LEU A 6 -9.76 -1.50 -22.37
CA LEU A 6 -8.59 -1.87 -21.57
C LEU A 6 -7.40 -1.04 -22.04
N ILE A 7 -6.72 -0.39 -21.12
CA ILE A 7 -5.52 0.39 -21.42
C ILE A 7 -4.38 -0.09 -20.52
N ASN A 8 -3.24 -0.46 -21.13
CA ASN A 8 -2.04 -0.86 -20.40
C ASN A 8 -0.84 0.00 -20.84
N THR A 9 -0.43 0.89 -19.95
CA THR A 9 0.77 1.72 -20.05
C THR A 9 1.80 1.38 -18.97
N SER A 10 1.67 0.20 -18.35
CA SER A 10 2.48 -0.21 -17.21
C SER A 10 3.57 -1.20 -17.62
N ARG A 11 3.25 -2.48 -17.65
CA ARG A 11 4.19 -3.56 -18.04
C ARG A 11 3.45 -4.65 -18.80
N GLN A 12 4.16 -5.29 -19.72
CA GLN A 12 3.61 -6.38 -20.55
C GLN A 12 3.16 -7.59 -19.71
N ASP A 13 3.91 -7.93 -18.67
CA ASP A 13 3.74 -9.15 -17.88
C ASP A 13 2.46 -9.17 -17.02
N ILE A 14 1.76 -8.05 -16.91
CA ILE A 14 0.50 -7.99 -16.17
C ILE A 14 -0.70 -8.50 -16.99
N ILE A 15 -0.50 -8.78 -18.27
CA ILE A 15 -1.53 -9.27 -19.18
C ILE A 15 -1.01 -10.50 -19.94
N ILE A 16 -1.77 -11.58 -19.93
CA ILE A 16 -1.52 -12.73 -20.78
C ILE A 16 -2.08 -12.43 -22.18
N GLU A 17 -1.21 -12.31 -23.19
CA GLU A 17 -1.61 -11.86 -24.53
C GLU A 17 -2.64 -12.78 -25.21
N ASP A 18 -2.53 -14.10 -25.00
CA ASP A 18 -3.46 -15.07 -25.59
C ASP A 18 -4.87 -14.90 -24.99
N ASP A 19 -4.98 -14.70 -23.68
CA ASP A 19 -6.26 -14.43 -22.99
C ASP A 19 -6.85 -13.07 -23.42
N LEU A 20 -5.98 -12.09 -23.65
CA LEU A 20 -6.39 -10.78 -24.16
C LEU A 20 -7.00 -10.90 -25.56
N LEU A 21 -6.35 -11.64 -26.46
CA LEU A 21 -6.85 -11.86 -27.82
C LEU A 21 -8.21 -12.59 -27.83
N GLU A 22 -8.37 -13.57 -26.95
CA GLU A 22 -9.66 -14.25 -26.74
C GLU A 22 -10.73 -13.28 -26.26
N ALA A 23 -10.43 -12.46 -25.23
CA ALA A 23 -11.36 -11.47 -24.70
C ALA A 23 -11.74 -10.39 -25.74
N VAL A 24 -10.80 -9.96 -26.59
CA VAL A 24 -11.07 -9.03 -27.69
C VAL A 24 -12.07 -9.65 -28.67
N LYS A 25 -11.88 -10.92 -29.01
CA LYS A 25 -12.74 -11.64 -29.97
C LYS A 25 -14.14 -11.92 -29.39
N GLU A 26 -14.21 -12.41 -28.15
CA GLU A 26 -15.47 -12.86 -27.55
C GLU A 26 -16.33 -11.72 -27.01
N LYS A 27 -15.68 -10.71 -26.42
CA LYS A 27 -16.36 -9.61 -25.71
C LYS A 27 -16.31 -8.28 -26.42
N ASN A 28 -15.74 -8.25 -27.63
CA ASN A 28 -15.60 -7.03 -28.44
C ASN A 28 -15.00 -5.86 -27.63
N ILE A 29 -14.01 -6.14 -26.79
CA ILE A 29 -13.29 -5.09 -26.04
C ILE A 29 -12.33 -4.37 -26.98
N ARG A 30 -12.06 -3.10 -26.65
CA ARG A 30 -11.07 -2.28 -27.35
C ARG A 30 -9.86 -2.07 -26.45
N VAL A 31 -8.67 -2.15 -27.01
CA VAL A 31 -7.43 -2.21 -26.22
C VAL A 31 -6.45 -1.15 -26.72
N GLY A 32 -5.89 -0.39 -25.76
CA GLY A 32 -4.75 0.51 -25.94
C GLY A 32 -3.55 -0.02 -25.18
N ILE A 33 -2.42 -0.26 -25.85
CA ILE A 33 -1.22 -0.84 -25.26
C ILE A 33 0.00 -0.01 -25.63
N ASP A 34 0.77 0.40 -24.61
CA ASP A 34 2.07 1.04 -24.79
C ASP A 34 3.24 0.05 -24.51
N VAL A 35 2.92 -1.13 -23.95
CA VAL A 35 3.87 -2.18 -23.54
C VAL A 35 3.38 -3.55 -23.99
N PHE A 36 4.19 -4.30 -24.73
CA PHE A 36 3.79 -5.60 -25.29
C PHE A 36 4.99 -6.53 -25.46
N LYS A 37 4.73 -7.84 -25.59
CA LYS A 37 5.78 -8.83 -25.80
C LYS A 37 6.35 -8.72 -27.22
N GLY A 38 7.66 -8.69 -27.33
CA GLY A 38 8.37 -8.52 -28.60
C GLY A 38 8.69 -7.07 -28.95
N GLU A 39 8.68 -6.18 -27.94
CA GLU A 39 9.27 -4.84 -28.08
C GLU A 39 10.76 -4.95 -28.48
N PRO A 40 11.25 -4.07 -29.37
CA PRO A 40 12.69 -4.01 -29.66
C PRO A 40 13.48 -3.61 -28.42
N GLU A 41 14.64 -4.22 -28.18
CA GLU A 41 15.55 -3.87 -27.07
C GLU A 41 16.19 -2.48 -27.23
N GLY A 42 16.01 -1.80 -28.36
CA GLY A 42 16.62 -0.52 -28.69
C GLY A 42 15.62 0.52 -29.19
N LYS A 43 16.13 1.70 -29.57
CA LYS A 43 15.32 2.81 -30.10
C LYS A 43 14.64 2.51 -31.44
N SER A 44 15.05 1.47 -32.15
CA SER A 44 14.47 1.01 -33.41
C SER A 44 14.70 -0.48 -33.58
N GLY A 45 13.76 -1.17 -34.19
CA GLY A 45 13.80 -2.61 -34.47
C GLY A 45 12.52 -3.10 -35.09
N GLU A 46 12.54 -4.34 -35.59
CA GLU A 46 11.33 -4.98 -36.05
C GLU A 46 10.46 -5.40 -34.88
N VAL A 47 9.19 -5.11 -34.97
CA VAL A 47 8.19 -5.49 -33.96
C VAL A 47 7.49 -6.76 -34.44
N SER A 48 7.47 -7.77 -33.58
CA SER A 48 6.74 -8.99 -33.83
C SER A 48 5.85 -9.32 -32.62
N SER A 49 4.57 -9.02 -32.73
CA SER A 49 3.59 -9.33 -31.68
C SER A 49 2.32 -9.90 -32.31
N LYS A 50 1.73 -10.89 -31.63
CA LYS A 50 0.41 -11.45 -31.98
C LYS A 50 -0.72 -10.41 -31.93
N LEU A 51 -0.50 -9.32 -31.23
CA LEU A 51 -1.47 -8.23 -31.03
C LEU A 51 -1.54 -7.31 -32.25
N MET A 52 -0.51 -7.33 -33.10
CA MET A 52 -0.47 -6.50 -34.34
C MET A 52 -1.57 -6.89 -35.31
N ASN A 53 -2.01 -5.89 -36.06
CA ASN A 53 -3.05 -6.08 -37.11
C ASN A 53 -4.46 -6.45 -36.60
N ASN A 54 -4.70 -6.38 -35.28
CA ASN A 54 -6.04 -6.53 -34.75
C ASN A 54 -6.75 -5.14 -34.72
N PRO A 55 -7.91 -5.00 -35.42
CA PRO A 55 -8.58 -3.69 -35.54
C PRO A 55 -9.10 -3.12 -34.22
N ASN A 56 -9.19 -3.92 -33.19
CA ASN A 56 -9.60 -3.48 -31.84
C ASN A 56 -8.42 -3.23 -30.89
N ILE A 57 -7.17 -3.36 -31.35
CA ILE A 57 -5.97 -3.16 -30.54
C ILE A 57 -5.13 -2.03 -31.15
N TYR A 58 -4.89 -1.01 -30.36
CA TYR A 58 -4.05 0.14 -30.68
C TYR A 58 -2.75 0.04 -29.89
N ILE A 59 -1.61 0.04 -30.61
CA ILE A 59 -0.27 -0.13 -30.01
C ILE A 59 0.54 1.12 -30.22
N THR A 60 1.16 1.62 -29.15
CA THR A 60 2.23 2.60 -29.18
C THR A 60 3.55 1.93 -28.78
N HIS A 61 4.67 2.56 -29.03
CA HIS A 61 6.00 1.93 -28.91
C HIS A 61 6.72 2.36 -27.63
N HIS A 62 6.06 2.17 -26.48
CA HIS A 62 6.59 2.40 -25.14
C HIS A 62 7.05 3.87 -24.92
N ILE A 63 6.16 4.79 -25.23
CA ILE A 63 6.44 6.23 -25.22
C ILE A 63 5.85 7.00 -24.06
N GLY A 64 5.17 6.33 -23.13
CA GLY A 64 4.43 6.97 -22.04
C GLY A 64 5.28 7.89 -21.16
N ALA A 65 6.59 7.62 -21.02
CA ALA A 65 7.54 8.45 -20.27
C ALA A 65 8.61 9.11 -21.14
N SER A 66 8.41 9.22 -22.46
CA SER A 66 9.46 9.65 -23.41
C SER A 66 9.41 11.14 -23.74
N THR A 67 8.62 11.95 -23.03
CA THR A 67 8.63 13.41 -23.19
C THR A 67 9.56 14.06 -22.16
N GLU A 68 10.12 15.24 -22.49
CA GLU A 68 10.94 16.02 -21.54
C GLU A 68 10.18 16.31 -20.25
N GLN A 69 8.90 16.71 -20.35
CA GLN A 69 8.05 16.98 -19.18
C GLN A 69 7.91 15.76 -18.27
N ALA A 70 7.75 14.55 -18.84
CA ALA A 70 7.65 13.33 -18.06
C ALA A 70 8.98 12.98 -17.37
N GLN A 71 10.11 13.15 -18.06
CA GLN A 71 11.45 12.92 -17.48
C GLN A 71 11.75 13.90 -16.36
N ASP A 72 11.45 15.18 -16.54
CA ASP A 72 11.63 16.20 -15.51
C ASP A 72 10.74 15.95 -14.30
N ALA A 73 9.47 15.59 -14.51
CA ALA A 73 8.54 15.27 -13.43
C ALA A 73 8.98 14.03 -12.61
N VAL A 74 9.49 12.98 -13.28
CA VAL A 74 10.04 11.80 -12.60
C VAL A 74 11.28 12.15 -11.79
N ALA A 75 12.18 12.96 -12.34
CA ALA A 75 13.39 13.40 -11.65
C ALA A 75 13.06 14.26 -10.42
N GLU A 76 12.11 15.20 -10.55
CA GLU A 76 11.67 16.04 -9.45
C GLU A 76 10.99 15.24 -8.34
N GLU A 77 10.07 14.36 -8.70
CA GLU A 77 9.38 13.53 -7.72
C GLU A 77 10.34 12.56 -7.00
N THR A 78 11.28 11.95 -7.72
CA THR A 78 12.32 11.12 -7.11
C THR A 78 13.14 11.91 -6.09
N ARG A 79 13.52 13.15 -6.41
CA ARG A 79 14.22 14.04 -5.48
C ARG A 79 13.38 14.37 -4.26
N ASN A 80 12.08 14.62 -4.45
CA ASN A 80 11.16 14.95 -3.36
C ASN A 80 10.98 13.77 -2.40
N ILE A 81 10.79 12.56 -2.91
CA ILE A 81 10.70 11.32 -2.11
C ILE A 81 11.97 11.12 -1.27
N ILE A 82 13.16 11.24 -1.88
CA ILE A 82 14.44 11.11 -1.18
C ILE A 82 14.58 12.17 -0.08
N ASN A 83 14.30 13.43 -0.40
CA ASN A 83 14.38 14.51 0.58
C ASN A 83 13.39 14.32 1.72
N HIS A 84 12.16 13.92 1.44
CA HIS A 84 11.15 13.68 2.46
C HIS A 84 11.58 12.52 3.38
N PHE A 85 12.08 11.42 2.82
CA PHE A 85 12.59 10.31 3.61
C PHE A 85 13.78 10.71 4.49
N VAL A 86 14.77 11.45 3.95
CA VAL A 86 15.98 11.86 4.69
C VAL A 86 15.62 12.80 5.86
N HIS A 87 14.65 13.70 5.68
CA HIS A 87 14.32 14.70 6.70
C HIS A 87 13.27 14.24 7.72
N SER A 88 12.34 13.37 7.34
CA SER A 88 11.21 12.97 8.18
C SER A 88 11.13 11.47 8.45
N GLY A 89 11.87 10.62 7.72
CA GLY A 89 11.73 9.17 7.75
C GLY A 89 10.45 8.65 7.09
N VAL A 90 9.63 9.54 6.51
CA VAL A 90 8.38 9.16 5.84
C VAL A 90 8.68 8.61 4.45
N ILE A 91 8.04 7.50 4.11
CA ILE A 91 8.12 6.88 2.79
C ILE A 91 6.84 7.22 2.03
N ASP A 92 7.00 7.94 0.91
CA ASP A 92 5.90 8.29 0.03
C ASP A 92 5.63 7.16 -0.98
N HIS A 93 4.40 7.12 -1.51
CA HIS A 93 4.00 6.27 -2.64
C HIS A 93 4.25 4.76 -2.46
N TRP A 94 3.98 4.23 -1.28
CA TRP A 94 4.10 2.79 -1.02
C TRP A 94 3.17 1.97 -1.93
N VAL A 95 3.73 1.23 -2.87
CA VAL A 95 2.93 0.38 -3.78
C VAL A 95 2.55 -0.96 -3.16
N ASN A 96 3.32 -1.41 -2.18
CA ASN A 96 3.15 -2.70 -1.50
C ASN A 96 2.62 -2.59 -0.06
N ARG A 97 2.15 -1.40 0.35
CA ARG A 97 1.46 -1.24 1.63
C ARG A 97 0.11 -1.95 1.57
N ALA A 98 -0.20 -2.76 2.57
CA ALA A 98 -1.53 -3.34 2.72
C ALA A 98 -2.57 -2.21 2.83
N LYS A 99 -3.60 -2.27 1.98
CA LYS A 99 -4.70 -1.29 1.97
C LYS A 99 -5.80 -1.65 2.96
N ILE A 100 -5.87 -2.93 3.31
CA ILE A 100 -6.84 -3.50 4.23
C ILE A 100 -6.05 -4.29 5.25
N THR A 101 -6.33 -4.11 6.52
CA THR A 101 -5.77 -4.90 7.60
C THR A 101 -6.78 -5.97 8.01
N ASP A 102 -6.30 -7.11 8.49
CA ASP A 102 -7.15 -8.18 9.04
C ASP A 102 -7.58 -7.89 10.49
N ALA A 103 -7.37 -6.65 10.94
CA ALA A 103 -7.74 -6.22 12.26
C ALA A 103 -9.26 -6.21 12.41
N SER A 104 -9.75 -6.85 13.47
CA SER A 104 -11.16 -6.86 13.84
C SER A 104 -11.43 -6.07 15.13
N TYR A 105 -10.37 -5.67 15.83
CA TYR A 105 -10.47 -4.96 17.10
C TYR A 105 -9.47 -3.81 17.17
N GLN A 106 -9.85 -2.80 17.96
CA GLN A 106 -9.00 -1.66 18.28
C GLN A 106 -8.84 -1.55 19.80
N LEU A 107 -7.60 -1.55 20.27
CA LEU A 107 -7.23 -1.27 21.63
C LEU A 107 -6.72 0.16 21.74
N VAL A 108 -7.26 0.93 22.66
CA VAL A 108 -6.86 2.32 22.92
C VAL A 108 -6.35 2.43 24.33
N VAL A 109 -5.10 2.85 24.51
CA VAL A 109 -4.44 3.02 25.80
C VAL A 109 -4.03 4.47 25.95
N LYS A 110 -4.64 5.19 26.91
CA LYS A 110 -4.19 6.51 27.33
C LYS A 110 -3.22 6.33 28.50
N HIS A 111 -2.06 6.94 28.41
CA HIS A 111 -1.00 6.74 29.38
C HIS A 111 -0.18 8.01 29.61
N TYR A 112 0.55 8.07 30.71
CA TYR A 112 1.59 9.09 30.90
C TYR A 112 2.74 8.80 29.93
N ASP A 113 3.28 9.84 29.29
CA ASP A 113 4.41 9.72 28.39
C ASP A 113 5.72 9.50 29.17
N LYS A 114 5.96 8.24 29.53
CA LYS A 114 7.14 7.82 30.30
C LYS A 114 7.79 6.59 29.64
N PRO A 115 9.13 6.50 29.71
CA PRO A 115 9.84 5.32 29.25
C PRO A 115 9.30 4.03 29.88
N GLY A 116 9.14 2.99 29.07
CA GLY A 116 8.73 1.66 29.51
C GLY A 116 7.22 1.42 29.59
N VAL A 117 6.37 2.45 29.55
CA VAL A 117 4.91 2.25 29.65
C VAL A 117 4.38 1.44 28.46
N LEU A 118 4.70 1.86 27.24
CA LEU A 118 4.29 1.09 26.05
C LEU A 118 4.92 -0.30 26.00
N ALA A 119 6.16 -0.44 26.45
CA ALA A 119 6.80 -1.75 26.52
C ALA A 119 6.01 -2.72 27.43
N ALA A 120 5.56 -2.26 28.60
CA ALA A 120 4.73 -3.07 29.48
C ALA A 120 3.38 -3.43 28.88
N VAL A 121 2.73 -2.51 28.15
CA VAL A 121 1.48 -2.80 27.41
C VAL A 121 1.71 -3.84 26.33
N LEU A 122 2.76 -3.67 25.52
CA LEU A 122 3.10 -4.58 24.44
C LEU A 122 3.48 -5.99 24.97
N ASP A 123 4.10 -6.10 26.15
CA ASP A 123 4.38 -7.38 26.79
C ASP A 123 3.10 -8.13 27.17
N VAL A 124 2.04 -7.43 27.60
CA VAL A 124 0.74 -8.04 27.87
C VAL A 124 0.13 -8.56 26.55
N ILE A 125 0.14 -7.75 25.50
CA ILE A 125 -0.37 -8.17 24.17
C ILE A 125 0.41 -9.39 23.64
N ARG A 126 1.74 -9.36 23.76
CA ARG A 126 2.61 -10.48 23.40
C ARG A 126 2.25 -11.77 24.18
N SER A 127 2.00 -11.66 25.49
CA SER A 127 1.66 -12.81 26.33
C SER A 127 0.34 -13.47 25.90
N GLY A 128 -0.58 -12.69 25.33
CA GLY A 128 -1.81 -13.18 24.72
C GLY A 128 -1.66 -13.73 23.30
N ASN A 129 -0.44 -13.76 22.75
CA ASN A 129 -0.15 -14.16 21.37
C ASN A 129 -1.01 -13.38 20.35
N ILE A 130 -1.23 -12.08 20.60
CA ILE A 130 -2.02 -11.19 19.74
C ILE A 130 -1.08 -10.43 18.81
N ASN A 131 -1.34 -10.53 17.50
CA ASN A 131 -0.63 -9.75 16.50
C ASN A 131 -1.18 -8.32 16.42
N ILE A 132 -0.28 -7.36 16.22
CA ILE A 132 -0.61 -5.95 16.00
C ILE A 132 -0.42 -5.65 14.53
N GLU A 133 -1.50 -5.25 13.86
CA GLU A 133 -1.51 -4.88 12.45
C GLU A 133 -1.08 -3.43 12.23
N GLU A 134 -1.46 -2.57 13.16
CA GLU A 134 -1.17 -1.14 13.10
C GLU A 134 -1.06 -0.60 14.50
N ILE A 135 -0.08 0.29 14.73
CA ILE A 135 0.10 0.98 16.01
C ILE A 135 0.41 2.45 15.75
N GLU A 136 -0.26 3.31 16.47
CA GLU A 136 -0.01 4.74 16.48
C GLU A 136 0.06 5.25 17.93
N ASN A 137 1.04 6.08 18.24
CA ASN A 137 1.15 6.73 19.55
C ASN A 137 1.22 8.23 19.38
N ILE A 138 0.20 8.94 19.85
CA ILE A 138 0.09 10.40 19.75
C ILE A 138 0.34 11.00 21.12
N ILE A 139 1.39 11.83 21.22
CA ILE A 139 1.69 12.59 22.44
C ILE A 139 0.84 13.85 22.45
N PHE A 140 0.17 14.14 23.56
CA PHE A 140 -0.64 15.34 23.72
C PHE A 140 0.23 16.57 23.96
N GLU A 141 -0.34 17.74 23.67
CA GLU A 141 0.32 19.01 23.93
C GLU A 141 0.78 19.09 25.41
N GLY A 142 2.02 19.54 25.63
CA GLY A 142 2.66 19.56 26.92
C GLY A 142 3.44 18.28 27.30
N GLY A 143 3.37 17.20 26.49
CA GLY A 143 4.24 16.02 26.63
C GLY A 143 4.04 15.18 27.91
N ILE A 144 2.92 15.37 28.65
CA ILE A 144 2.67 14.67 29.91
C ILE A 144 1.99 13.33 29.68
N ALA A 145 1.11 13.26 28.70
CA ALA A 145 0.31 12.09 28.39
C ALA A 145 0.30 11.79 26.87
N ALA A 146 0.00 10.56 26.55
CA ALA A 146 -0.13 10.08 25.18
C ALA A 146 -1.33 9.12 25.03
N CYS A 147 -1.75 8.92 23.79
CA CYS A 147 -2.76 7.96 23.42
C CYS A 147 -2.16 6.98 22.40
N CYS A 148 -2.05 5.74 22.79
CA CYS A 148 -1.65 4.66 21.91
C CYS A 148 -2.87 3.92 21.38
N THR A 149 -3.02 3.84 20.06
CA THR A 149 -4.06 3.09 19.38
C THR A 149 -3.42 1.91 18.65
N MET A 150 -3.93 0.72 18.87
CA MET A 150 -3.46 -0.52 18.25
C MET A 150 -4.62 -1.20 17.55
N LYS A 151 -4.45 -1.55 16.27
CA LYS A 151 -5.36 -2.44 15.55
C LYS A 151 -4.85 -3.86 15.65
N ILE A 152 -5.70 -4.78 16.07
CA ILE A 152 -5.36 -6.15 16.40
C ILE A 152 -6.37 -7.13 15.81
N GLN A 153 -5.92 -8.36 15.49
CA GLN A 153 -6.78 -9.38 14.88
C GLN A 153 -7.72 -10.06 15.90
N THR A 154 -7.28 -10.20 17.13
CA THR A 154 -7.97 -10.95 18.17
C THR A 154 -8.32 -10.06 19.35
N ALA A 155 -9.50 -10.29 19.94
CA ALA A 155 -9.94 -9.54 21.11
C ALA A 155 -9.00 -9.71 22.30
N VAL A 156 -8.74 -8.60 23.01
CA VAL A 156 -8.03 -8.61 24.29
C VAL A 156 -8.95 -9.16 25.38
N THR A 157 -8.47 -10.09 26.19
CA THR A 157 -9.26 -10.66 27.29
C THR A 157 -9.45 -9.67 28.43
N SER A 158 -10.48 -9.89 29.26
CA SER A 158 -10.74 -9.06 30.45
C SER A 158 -9.56 -9.04 31.41
N ASP A 159 -8.84 -10.16 31.55
CA ASP A 159 -7.65 -10.25 32.43
C ASP A 159 -6.49 -9.42 31.88
N MET A 160 -6.29 -9.42 30.57
CA MET A 160 -5.26 -8.58 29.94
C MET A 160 -5.61 -7.10 30.07
N LEU A 161 -6.88 -6.70 29.86
CA LEU A 161 -7.33 -5.33 30.08
C LEU A 161 -7.09 -4.89 31.51
N LYS A 162 -7.39 -5.76 32.50
CA LYS A 162 -7.13 -5.53 33.90
C LYS A 162 -5.62 -5.35 34.16
N GLN A 163 -4.79 -6.25 33.63
CA GLN A 163 -3.33 -6.18 33.77
C GLN A 163 -2.77 -4.89 33.20
N ILE A 164 -3.25 -4.43 32.05
CA ILE A 164 -2.87 -3.15 31.46
C ILE A 164 -3.29 -1.99 32.37
N SER A 165 -4.52 -2.01 32.89
CA SER A 165 -5.07 -0.95 33.74
C SER A 165 -4.41 -0.86 35.11
N GLU A 166 -3.80 -1.94 35.61
CA GLU A 166 -3.07 -1.98 36.89
C GLU A 166 -1.70 -1.27 36.81
N ASN A 167 -1.21 -0.97 35.61
CA ASN A 167 0.01 -0.18 35.45
C ASN A 167 -0.27 1.27 35.91
N PRO A 168 0.45 1.80 36.93
CA PRO A 168 0.18 3.12 37.49
C PRO A 168 0.39 4.29 36.54
N ASN A 169 1.01 4.03 35.38
CA ASN A 169 1.21 5.02 34.33
C ASN A 169 0.17 4.90 33.19
N VAL A 170 -0.76 3.97 33.29
CA VAL A 170 -1.91 3.88 32.38
C VAL A 170 -3.08 4.66 32.99
N ILE A 171 -3.63 5.60 32.22
CA ILE A 171 -4.75 6.45 32.59
C ILE A 171 -6.07 5.73 32.31
N SER A 172 -6.17 5.12 31.16
CA SER A 172 -7.33 4.32 30.75
C SER A 172 -6.97 3.35 29.62
N VAL A 173 -7.70 2.24 29.59
CA VAL A 173 -7.68 1.29 28.49
C VAL A 173 -9.10 1.02 28.03
N SER A 174 -9.31 0.99 26.72
CA SER A 174 -10.58 0.62 26.10
C SER A 174 -10.34 -0.25 24.88
N HIS A 175 -11.32 -1.09 24.57
CA HIS A 175 -11.24 -2.04 23.48
C HIS A 175 -12.60 -2.07 22.78
N VAL A 176 -12.58 -2.00 21.45
CA VAL A 176 -13.77 -1.98 20.59
C VAL A 176 -13.58 -2.89 19.39
N GLU A 177 -14.65 -3.46 18.88
CA GLU A 177 -14.72 -4.14 17.60
C GLU A 177 -14.83 -3.10 16.47
N ILE A 178 -14.12 -3.28 15.34
CA ILE A 178 -14.05 -2.33 14.23
C ILE A 178 -14.42 -3.00 12.89
#